data_3e11aabd3296572cbe26180d1c99ac6d
#
_entry.id   3e11aabd3296572cbe26180d1c99ac6d
#
_cell.length_a   1.000
_cell.length_b   1.000
_cell.length_c   1.000
_cell.angle_alpha   90.00
_cell.angle_beta   90.00
_cell.angle_gamma   90.00
#
_symmetry.space_group_name_H-M   'P 1'
#
loop_
_entity.id
_entity.type
_entity.pdbx_description
1 polymer ?
#
loop_
_entity_poly.entity_id
_entity_poly.type
_entity_poly.pdbx_seq_one_letter_code
_entity_poly.pdbx_strand_id
1 'polypeptide(L)'
;PIVIFAFGFLAWVGSRSYKLALGTVLSFLVIGYFGMWKNCMATVAIISVATLVCIAVGIPIGILMSKSNRAEKAILPILDMMQTIPSFVYLIPIIMLLGIGKVPGLLAVCVYALPPIVRLTNLGIREVDKETLEASEAFGATTMQKLRTVQIPLSLPTIFAGVNQTIMMALAMVVIASMIGVKGLGIPILQAISNQYLASGLMNGLAIVALAIIFDRVTQQYGQRIQKHRGQKNSLTHSQTIFIDRLYKINKN
;
A
#
# COMPACT_ATOMS: atom_id res chain seq x y z
N PRO A 1 -9.84 19.44 14.68
CA PRO A 1 -8.45 19.45 15.16
C PRO A 1 -7.94 18.05 15.52
N ILE A 2 -8.72 17.21 16.25
CA ILE A 2 -8.29 15.90 16.72
C ILE A 2 -7.78 15.00 15.57
N VAL A 3 -8.47 14.96 14.44
CA VAL A 3 -8.09 14.14 13.29
C VAL A 3 -6.75 14.60 12.67
N ILE A 4 -6.50 15.91 12.60
CA ILE A 4 -5.24 16.48 12.09
C ILE A 4 -4.08 16.02 12.98
N PHE A 5 -4.25 16.14 14.30
CA PHE A 5 -3.24 15.68 15.25
C PHE A 5 -3.04 14.16 15.19
N ALA A 6 -4.12 13.38 15.02
CA ALA A 6 -4.04 11.93 14.87
C ALA A 6 -3.23 11.53 13.62
N PHE A 7 -3.50 12.13 12.45
CA PHE A 7 -2.72 11.87 11.24
C PHE A 7 -1.28 12.38 11.34
N GLY A 8 -1.06 13.55 11.94
CA GLY A 8 0.29 14.06 12.23
C GLY A 8 1.07 13.14 13.17
N PHE A 9 0.41 12.62 14.21
CA PHE A 9 1.00 11.66 15.14
C PHE A 9 1.30 10.31 14.47
N LEU A 10 0.37 9.77 13.67
CA LEU A 10 0.60 8.55 12.89
C LEU A 10 1.75 8.72 11.89
N ALA A 11 1.82 9.87 11.22
CA ALA A 11 2.94 10.20 10.34
C ALA A 11 4.25 10.31 11.12
N TRP A 12 4.25 10.90 12.31
CA TRP A 12 5.44 11.00 13.15
C TRP A 12 5.89 9.65 13.70
N VAL A 13 4.98 8.85 14.25
CA VAL A 13 5.26 7.49 14.75
C VAL A 13 5.75 6.60 13.60
N GLY A 14 5.13 6.71 12.44
CA GLY A 14 5.50 5.96 11.24
C GLY A 14 6.88 6.32 10.71
N SER A 15 7.16 7.60 10.56
CA SER A 15 8.36 8.08 9.88
C SER A 15 9.50 8.46 10.82
N ARG A 16 9.23 8.76 12.10
CA ARG A 16 10.12 9.48 13.03
C ARG A 16 10.74 10.76 12.43
N SER A 17 10.17 11.29 11.37
CA SER A 17 10.58 12.52 10.73
C SER A 17 9.61 13.63 11.11
N TYR A 18 10.09 14.61 11.90
CA TYR A 18 9.29 15.77 12.26
C TYR A 18 8.89 16.60 11.03
N LYS A 19 9.73 16.62 9.99
CA LYS A 19 9.46 17.32 8.74
C LYS A 19 8.22 16.74 8.02
N LEU A 20 8.08 15.43 8.02
CA LEU A 20 6.94 14.74 7.39
C LEU A 20 5.66 14.94 8.21
N ALA A 21 5.75 14.84 9.53
CA ALA A 21 4.62 15.12 10.41
C ALA A 21 4.15 16.58 10.28
N LEU A 22 5.08 17.54 10.25
CA LEU A 22 4.76 18.96 10.04
C LEU A 22 4.11 19.18 8.67
N GLY A 23 4.66 18.58 7.59
CA GLY A 23 4.10 18.66 6.25
C GLY A 23 2.69 18.08 6.17
N THR A 24 2.43 16.95 6.85
CA THR A 24 1.10 16.34 6.95
C THR A 24 0.11 17.26 7.65
N VAL A 25 0.48 17.80 8.80
CA VAL A 25 -0.37 18.75 9.57
C VAL A 25 -0.65 20.00 8.73
N LEU A 26 0.36 20.57 8.10
CA LEU A 26 0.22 21.77 7.27
C LEU A 26 -0.69 21.52 6.05
N SER A 27 -0.54 20.39 5.39
CA SER A 27 -1.40 20.01 4.27
C SER A 27 -2.87 19.87 4.68
N PHE A 28 -3.15 19.23 5.81
CA PHE A 28 -4.52 19.12 6.32
C PHE A 28 -5.09 20.47 6.80
N LEU A 29 -4.26 21.36 7.37
CA LEU A 29 -4.67 22.72 7.73
C LEU A 29 -5.05 23.53 6.49
N VAL A 30 -4.25 23.47 5.43
CA VAL A 30 -4.55 24.13 4.14
C VAL A 30 -5.86 23.59 3.54
N ILE A 31 -6.05 22.27 3.50
CA ILE A 31 -7.29 21.64 3.03
C ILE A 31 -8.49 22.10 3.87
N GLY A 32 -8.30 22.21 5.19
CA GLY A 32 -9.33 22.69 6.12
C GLY A 32 -9.66 24.16 5.91
N TYR A 33 -8.65 25.02 5.71
CA TYR A 33 -8.80 26.45 5.47
C TYR A 33 -9.63 26.74 4.21
N PHE A 34 -9.43 25.97 3.14
CA PHE A 34 -10.19 26.09 1.91
C PHE A 34 -11.58 25.41 1.95
N GLY A 35 -12.03 24.96 3.11
CA GLY A 35 -13.38 24.37 3.27
C GLY A 35 -13.54 22.96 2.69
N MET A 36 -12.47 22.32 2.23
CA MET A 36 -12.52 21.00 1.58
C MET A 36 -12.51 19.83 2.58
N TRP A 37 -12.55 20.12 3.89
CA TRP A 37 -12.41 19.14 4.97
C TRP A 37 -13.36 17.95 4.86
N LYS A 38 -14.65 18.21 4.64
CA LYS A 38 -15.67 17.15 4.55
C LYS A 38 -15.41 16.18 3.41
N ASN A 39 -15.07 16.69 2.25
CA ASN A 39 -14.78 15.89 1.06
C ASN A 39 -13.43 15.14 1.21
N CYS A 40 -12.44 15.78 1.82
CA CYS A 40 -11.16 15.16 2.13
C CYS A 40 -11.35 13.95 3.06
N MET A 41 -12.08 14.11 4.16
CA MET A 41 -12.33 13.00 5.12
C MET A 41 -13.15 11.87 4.49
N ALA A 42 -14.10 12.19 3.61
CA ALA A 42 -14.84 11.16 2.86
C ALA A 42 -13.91 10.36 1.93
N THR A 43 -13.00 11.04 1.23
CA THR A 43 -11.98 10.39 0.38
C THR A 43 -11.05 9.51 1.22
N VAL A 44 -10.52 10.02 2.31
CA VAL A 44 -9.64 9.26 3.23
C VAL A 44 -10.35 8.01 3.76
N ALA A 45 -11.62 8.13 4.17
CA ALA A 45 -12.38 7.00 4.67
C ALA A 45 -12.55 5.89 3.62
N ILE A 46 -12.90 6.24 2.38
CA ILE A 46 -13.08 5.26 1.29
C ILE A 46 -11.77 4.59 0.95
N ILE A 47 -10.69 5.35 0.81
CA ILE A 47 -9.36 4.80 0.50
C ILE A 47 -8.89 3.86 1.61
N SER A 48 -9.07 4.25 2.87
CA SER A 48 -8.67 3.42 4.02
C SER A 48 -9.43 2.09 4.02
N VAL A 49 -10.75 2.13 3.84
CA VAL A 49 -11.58 0.90 3.79
C VAL A 49 -11.20 0.06 2.56
N ALA A 50 -11.08 0.65 1.38
CA ALA A 50 -10.69 -0.06 0.16
C ALA A 50 -9.32 -0.73 0.32
N THR A 51 -8.33 -0.02 0.86
CA THR A 51 -6.99 -0.56 1.10
C THR A 51 -7.02 -1.72 2.09
N LEU A 52 -7.78 -1.61 3.18
CA LEU A 52 -7.93 -2.70 4.15
C LEU A 52 -8.55 -3.94 3.53
N VAL A 53 -9.59 -3.78 2.70
CA VAL A 53 -10.21 -4.87 1.95
C VAL A 53 -9.20 -5.49 0.98
N CYS A 54 -8.47 -4.67 0.22
CA CYS A 54 -7.44 -5.14 -0.71
C CYS A 54 -6.31 -5.91 0.01
N ILE A 55 -5.89 -5.46 1.19
CA ILE A 55 -4.90 -6.15 2.02
C ILE A 55 -5.46 -7.50 2.50
N ALA A 56 -6.68 -7.50 3.04
CA ALA A 56 -7.33 -8.69 3.58
C ALA A 56 -7.55 -9.79 2.52
N VAL A 57 -7.83 -9.41 1.27
CA VAL A 57 -8.04 -10.32 0.16
C VAL A 57 -6.75 -10.59 -0.61
N GLY A 58 -5.97 -9.55 -0.90
CA GLY A 58 -4.82 -9.61 -1.79
C GLY A 58 -3.63 -10.35 -1.19
N ILE A 59 -3.34 -10.17 0.10
CA ILE A 59 -2.23 -10.90 0.75
C ILE A 59 -2.48 -12.41 0.74
N PRO A 60 -3.64 -12.95 1.16
CA PRO A 60 -3.91 -14.38 1.07
C PRO A 60 -3.82 -14.94 -0.35
N ILE A 61 -4.34 -14.22 -1.35
CA ILE A 61 -4.23 -14.63 -2.76
C ILE A 61 -2.77 -14.63 -3.20
N GLY A 62 -1.98 -13.61 -2.88
CA GLY A 62 -0.55 -13.54 -3.19
C GLY A 62 0.25 -14.67 -2.55
N ILE A 63 -0.07 -15.05 -1.30
CA ILE A 63 0.52 -16.21 -0.62
C ILE A 63 0.14 -17.51 -1.33
N LEU A 64 -1.11 -17.67 -1.76
CA LEU A 64 -1.56 -18.84 -2.51
C LEU A 64 -0.78 -18.97 -3.83
N MET A 65 -0.62 -17.88 -4.56
CA MET A 65 0.16 -17.83 -5.80
C MET A 65 1.63 -18.19 -5.56
N SER A 66 2.24 -17.71 -4.48
CA SER A 66 3.64 -17.98 -4.17
C SER A 66 3.92 -19.45 -3.88
N LYS A 67 2.93 -20.19 -3.37
CA LYS A 67 3.04 -21.61 -3.04
C LYS A 67 2.78 -22.56 -4.22
N SER A 68 2.07 -22.10 -5.25
CA SER A 68 1.63 -22.94 -6.35
C SER A 68 1.83 -22.26 -7.71
N ASN A 69 2.71 -22.83 -8.53
CA ASN A 69 2.92 -22.37 -9.90
C ASN A 69 1.66 -22.48 -10.76
N ARG A 70 0.77 -23.44 -10.44
CA ARG A 70 -0.52 -23.57 -11.14
C ARG A 70 -1.44 -22.41 -10.78
N ALA A 71 -1.52 -22.05 -9.49
CA ALA A 71 -2.31 -20.92 -9.03
C ALA A 71 -1.78 -19.60 -9.62
N GLU A 72 -0.47 -19.42 -9.66
CA GLU A 72 0.15 -18.24 -10.27
C GLU A 72 -0.22 -18.13 -11.76
N LYS A 73 -0.01 -19.19 -12.55
CA LYS A 73 -0.34 -19.20 -13.98
C LYS A 73 -1.83 -18.97 -14.28
N ALA A 74 -2.72 -19.33 -13.37
CA ALA A 74 -4.15 -19.10 -13.51
C ALA A 74 -4.57 -17.67 -13.10
N ILE A 75 -3.96 -17.12 -12.05
CA ILE A 75 -4.37 -15.83 -11.48
C ILE A 75 -3.68 -14.67 -12.21
N LEU A 76 -2.41 -14.80 -12.64
CA LEU A 76 -1.69 -13.71 -13.31
C LEU A 76 -2.44 -13.13 -14.51
N PRO A 77 -2.99 -13.93 -15.46
CA PRO A 77 -3.74 -13.35 -16.58
C PRO A 77 -4.98 -12.56 -16.15
N ILE A 78 -5.63 -12.98 -15.06
CA ILE A 78 -6.78 -12.25 -14.49
C ILE A 78 -6.32 -10.90 -13.96
N LEU A 79 -5.20 -10.86 -13.22
CA LEU A 79 -4.63 -9.60 -12.73
C LEU A 79 -4.15 -8.70 -13.89
N ASP A 80 -3.63 -9.29 -14.98
CA ASP A 80 -3.24 -8.57 -16.19
C ASP A 80 -4.45 -7.91 -16.84
N MET A 81 -5.54 -8.66 -17.04
CA MET A 81 -6.80 -8.11 -17.54
C MET A 81 -7.31 -6.97 -16.63
N MET A 82 -7.28 -7.16 -15.31
CA MET A 82 -7.70 -6.13 -14.36
C MET A 82 -6.89 -4.84 -14.48
N GLN A 83 -5.64 -4.87 -14.90
CA GLN A 83 -4.81 -3.67 -15.05
C GLN A 83 -4.86 -3.05 -16.46
N THR A 84 -5.23 -3.82 -17.47
CA THR A 84 -5.33 -3.34 -18.86
C THR A 84 -6.69 -2.72 -19.17
N ILE A 85 -7.75 -3.13 -18.48
CA ILE A 85 -9.10 -2.59 -18.67
C ILE A 85 -9.12 -1.12 -18.19
N PRO A 86 -9.58 -0.18 -19.01
CA PRO A 86 -9.74 1.21 -18.60
C PRO A 86 -10.63 1.32 -17.35
N SER A 87 -10.23 2.17 -16.40
CA SER A 87 -10.88 2.30 -15.09
C SER A 87 -12.39 2.60 -15.18
N PHE A 88 -12.83 3.35 -16.19
CA PHE A 88 -14.25 3.61 -16.44
C PHE A 88 -15.06 2.35 -16.74
N VAL A 89 -14.47 1.37 -17.40
CA VAL A 89 -15.17 0.14 -17.82
C VAL A 89 -15.61 -0.67 -16.61
N TYR A 90 -14.90 -0.58 -15.49
CA TYR A 90 -15.30 -1.22 -14.23
C TYR A 90 -16.62 -0.68 -13.67
N LEU A 91 -16.93 0.58 -13.92
CA LEU A 91 -18.14 1.19 -13.39
C LEU A 91 -19.40 0.60 -14.03
N ILE A 92 -19.33 0.21 -15.31
CA ILE A 92 -20.49 -0.26 -16.07
C ILE A 92 -21.15 -1.48 -15.43
N PRO A 93 -20.46 -2.65 -15.28
CA PRO A 93 -21.07 -3.83 -14.67
C PRO A 93 -21.45 -3.60 -13.20
N ILE A 94 -20.68 -2.81 -12.48
CA ILE A 94 -20.95 -2.52 -11.06
C ILE A 94 -22.22 -1.71 -10.91
N ILE A 95 -22.43 -0.70 -11.76
CA ILE A 95 -23.67 0.11 -11.77
C ILE A 95 -24.87 -0.76 -12.18
N MET A 96 -24.70 -1.60 -13.19
CA MET A 96 -25.79 -2.46 -13.68
C MET A 96 -26.25 -3.48 -12.64
N LEU A 97 -25.33 -4.01 -11.85
CA LEU A 97 -25.64 -5.02 -10.83
C LEU A 97 -26.07 -4.43 -9.49
N LEU A 98 -25.46 -3.31 -9.06
CA LEU A 98 -25.60 -2.80 -7.70
C LEU A 98 -26.16 -1.38 -7.63
N GLY A 99 -26.38 -0.74 -8.78
CA GLY A 99 -26.86 0.64 -8.86
C GLY A 99 -25.78 1.67 -8.54
N ILE A 100 -26.22 2.89 -8.26
CA ILE A 100 -25.38 4.06 -7.96
C ILE A 100 -25.27 4.21 -6.43
N GLY A 101 -24.07 4.43 -5.90
CA GLY A 101 -23.92 4.70 -4.47
C GLY A 101 -22.52 4.43 -3.91
N LYS A 102 -22.41 4.55 -2.59
CA LYS A 102 -21.11 4.39 -1.89
C LYS A 102 -20.58 2.97 -1.96
N VAL A 103 -21.45 1.95 -1.80
CA VAL A 103 -21.04 0.54 -1.78
C VAL A 103 -20.57 0.09 -3.17
N PRO A 104 -21.32 0.30 -4.26
CA PRO A 104 -20.83 0.03 -5.60
C PRO A 104 -19.51 0.74 -5.91
N GLY A 105 -19.39 2.02 -5.54
CA GLY A 105 -18.16 2.77 -5.73
C GLY A 105 -16.98 2.23 -4.94
N LEU A 106 -17.18 1.81 -3.69
CA LEU A 106 -16.14 1.16 -2.90
C LEU A 106 -15.68 -0.15 -3.55
N LEU A 107 -16.60 -0.96 -4.06
CA LEU A 107 -16.25 -2.19 -4.77
C LEU A 107 -15.45 -1.91 -6.05
N ALA A 108 -15.83 -0.87 -6.82
CA ALA A 108 -15.06 -0.45 -7.98
C ALA A 108 -13.62 -0.07 -7.63
N VAL A 109 -13.44 0.69 -6.53
CA VAL A 109 -12.11 1.06 -6.02
C VAL A 109 -11.32 -0.19 -5.60
N CYS A 110 -11.95 -1.12 -4.88
CA CYS A 110 -11.30 -2.36 -4.43
C CYS A 110 -10.84 -3.21 -5.62
N VAL A 111 -11.71 -3.46 -6.59
CA VAL A 111 -11.39 -4.29 -7.76
C VAL A 111 -10.23 -3.69 -8.55
N TYR A 112 -10.26 -2.37 -8.78
CA TYR A 112 -9.20 -1.68 -9.52
C TYR A 112 -7.86 -1.65 -8.77
N ALA A 113 -7.88 -1.51 -7.44
CA ALA A 113 -6.69 -1.36 -6.62
C ALA A 113 -6.09 -2.69 -6.10
N LEU A 114 -6.78 -3.82 -6.29
CA LEU A 114 -6.37 -5.14 -5.79
C LEU A 114 -5.08 -5.71 -6.44
N PRO A 115 -4.84 -5.60 -7.77
CA PRO A 115 -3.75 -6.32 -8.42
C PRO A 115 -2.36 -6.07 -7.85
N PRO A 116 -1.92 -4.85 -7.50
CA PRO A 116 -0.57 -4.61 -7.01
C PRO A 116 -0.24 -5.38 -5.72
N ILE A 117 -1.15 -5.40 -4.75
CA ILE A 117 -0.89 -6.09 -3.48
C ILE A 117 -0.78 -7.61 -3.68
N VAL A 118 -1.58 -8.18 -4.58
CA VAL A 118 -1.51 -9.61 -4.92
C VAL A 118 -0.17 -9.93 -5.56
N ARG A 119 0.24 -9.17 -6.59
CA ARG A 119 1.48 -9.39 -7.33
C ARG A 119 2.71 -9.23 -6.46
N LEU A 120 2.79 -8.12 -5.72
CA LEU A 120 3.96 -7.82 -4.91
C LEU A 120 4.05 -8.73 -3.67
N THR A 121 2.93 -9.27 -3.18
CA THR A 121 2.97 -10.33 -2.16
C THR A 121 3.52 -11.63 -2.74
N ASN A 122 3.06 -12.07 -3.91
CA ASN A 122 3.59 -13.25 -4.59
C ASN A 122 5.09 -13.10 -4.88
N LEU A 123 5.48 -11.98 -5.49
CA LEU A 123 6.86 -11.68 -5.84
C LEU A 123 7.77 -11.68 -4.61
N GLY A 124 7.40 -10.91 -3.58
CA GLY A 124 8.22 -10.80 -2.37
C GLY A 124 8.46 -12.12 -1.65
N ILE A 125 7.47 -13.02 -1.65
CA ILE A 125 7.63 -14.35 -1.05
C ILE A 125 8.53 -15.25 -1.90
N ARG A 126 8.46 -15.16 -3.23
CA ARG A 126 9.28 -15.96 -4.16
C ARG A 126 10.72 -15.49 -4.25
N GLU A 127 10.97 -14.20 -4.05
CA GLU A 127 12.31 -13.59 -4.06
C GLU A 127 13.11 -13.79 -2.76
N VAL A 128 12.54 -14.45 -1.75
CA VAL A 128 13.29 -14.79 -0.55
C VAL A 128 14.44 -15.72 -0.91
N ASP A 129 15.64 -15.36 -0.44
CA ASP A 129 16.88 -16.07 -0.72
C ASP A 129 16.80 -17.57 -0.43
N LYS A 130 17.23 -18.37 -1.42
CA LYS A 130 17.17 -19.84 -1.35
C LYS A 130 18.04 -20.41 -0.24
N GLU A 131 19.22 -19.84 -0.03
CA GLU A 131 20.13 -20.29 1.05
C GLU A 131 19.47 -20.13 2.42
N THR A 132 18.73 -19.04 2.62
CA THR A 132 17.96 -18.82 3.86
C THR A 132 16.83 -19.83 4.03
N LEU A 133 16.19 -20.23 2.93
CA LEU A 133 15.13 -21.23 2.95
C LEU A 133 15.70 -22.64 3.23
N GLU A 134 16.79 -23.02 2.59
CA GLU A 134 17.49 -24.29 2.79
C GLU A 134 18.03 -24.40 4.24
N ALA A 135 18.61 -23.33 4.77
CA ALA A 135 19.02 -23.28 6.16
C ALA A 135 17.84 -23.54 7.12
N SER A 136 16.67 -22.91 6.86
CA SER A 136 15.49 -23.12 7.69
C SER A 136 14.97 -24.57 7.63
N GLU A 137 15.10 -25.22 6.48
CA GLU A 137 14.74 -26.64 6.28
C GLU A 137 15.72 -27.56 7.01
N ALA A 138 17.01 -27.25 6.96
CA ALA A 138 18.03 -28.00 7.71
C ALA A 138 17.80 -27.99 9.22
N PHE A 139 17.22 -26.91 9.76
CA PHE A 139 16.78 -26.83 11.17
C PHE A 139 15.40 -27.48 11.42
N GLY A 140 14.84 -28.19 10.44
CA GLY A 140 13.57 -28.93 10.59
C GLY A 140 12.31 -28.07 10.54
N ALA A 141 12.37 -26.86 9.96
CA ALA A 141 11.20 -26.02 9.85
C ALA A 141 10.15 -26.62 8.89
N THR A 142 8.92 -26.76 9.35
CA THR A 142 7.80 -27.14 8.49
C THR A 142 7.48 -26.04 7.47
N THR A 143 6.80 -26.40 6.37
CA THR A 143 6.40 -25.44 5.30
C THR A 143 5.65 -24.23 5.87
N MET A 144 4.80 -24.42 6.89
CA MET A 144 4.04 -23.34 7.50
C MET A 144 4.93 -22.48 8.42
N GLN A 145 5.85 -23.08 9.15
CA GLN A 145 6.84 -22.36 9.95
C GLN A 145 7.73 -21.52 9.03
N LYS A 146 8.30 -22.14 7.97
CA LYS A 146 9.11 -21.44 6.96
C LYS A 146 8.38 -20.23 6.39
N LEU A 147 7.08 -20.38 6.01
CA LEU A 147 6.29 -19.27 5.52
C LEU A 147 6.16 -18.14 6.55
N ARG A 148 5.74 -18.46 7.80
CA ARG A 148 5.42 -17.45 8.81
C ARG A 148 6.63 -16.79 9.44
N THR A 149 7.71 -17.55 9.67
CA THR A 149 8.89 -17.05 10.40
C THR A 149 10.00 -16.55 9.50
N VAL A 150 10.06 -17.00 8.24
CA VAL A 150 11.12 -16.64 7.29
C VAL A 150 10.56 -15.85 6.11
N GLN A 151 9.69 -16.46 5.29
CA GLN A 151 9.27 -15.86 4.02
C GLN A 151 8.46 -14.58 4.20
N ILE A 152 7.34 -14.60 4.95
CA ILE A 152 6.52 -13.41 5.17
C ILE A 152 7.35 -12.28 5.81
N PRO A 153 8.08 -12.51 6.90
CA PRO A 153 8.91 -11.45 7.44
C PRO A 153 9.95 -10.90 6.45
N LEU A 154 10.61 -11.72 5.62
CA LEU A 154 11.59 -11.25 4.65
C LEU A 154 10.95 -10.52 3.45
N SER A 155 9.74 -10.88 3.07
CA SER A 155 8.99 -10.24 2.00
C SER A 155 8.24 -8.97 2.41
N LEU A 156 8.18 -8.62 3.71
CA LEU A 156 7.45 -7.44 4.19
C LEU A 156 7.77 -6.16 3.42
N PRO A 157 9.01 -5.81 3.08
CA PRO A 157 9.29 -4.59 2.33
C PRO A 157 8.60 -4.55 0.97
N THR A 158 8.61 -5.68 0.24
CA THR A 158 7.94 -5.82 -1.06
C THR A 158 6.42 -5.80 -0.91
N ILE A 159 5.89 -6.42 0.15
CA ILE A 159 4.45 -6.37 0.49
C ILE A 159 4.03 -4.92 0.78
N PHE A 160 4.82 -4.16 1.56
CA PHE A 160 4.54 -2.74 1.82
C PHE A 160 4.62 -1.87 0.58
N ALA A 161 5.50 -2.19 -0.37
CA ALA A 161 5.48 -1.54 -1.69
C ALA A 161 4.16 -1.84 -2.43
N GLY A 162 3.62 -3.07 -2.31
CA GLY A 162 2.30 -3.45 -2.80
C GLY A 162 1.17 -2.66 -2.16
N VAL A 163 1.20 -2.52 -0.84
CA VAL A 163 0.23 -1.68 -0.11
C VAL A 163 0.28 -0.24 -0.59
N ASN A 164 1.47 0.32 -0.74
CA ASN A 164 1.63 1.70 -1.22
C ASN A 164 1.05 1.89 -2.63
N GLN A 165 1.36 0.99 -3.54
CA GLN A 165 0.83 1.04 -4.91
C GLN A 165 -0.69 0.86 -4.94
N THR A 166 -1.25 0.00 -4.09
CA THR A 166 -2.71 -0.17 -3.91
C THR A 166 -3.36 1.13 -3.45
N ILE A 167 -2.78 1.84 -2.49
CA ILE A 167 -3.29 3.14 -2.03
C ILE A 167 -3.29 4.16 -3.17
N MET A 168 -2.22 4.23 -3.97
CA MET A 168 -2.12 5.16 -5.10
C MET A 168 -3.17 4.85 -6.17
N MET A 169 -3.40 3.57 -6.48
CA MET A 169 -4.45 3.16 -7.42
C MET A 169 -5.86 3.44 -6.86
N ALA A 170 -6.09 3.21 -5.56
CA ALA A 170 -7.34 3.54 -4.91
C ALA A 170 -7.63 5.05 -4.97
N LEU A 171 -6.63 5.92 -4.75
CA LEU A 171 -6.74 7.37 -4.89
C LEU A 171 -7.15 7.77 -6.31
N ALA A 172 -6.53 7.21 -7.33
CA ALA A 172 -6.88 7.47 -8.72
C ALA A 172 -8.32 7.06 -9.03
N MET A 173 -8.73 5.88 -8.56
CA MET A 173 -10.06 5.34 -8.84
C MET A 173 -11.18 6.07 -8.08
N VAL A 174 -10.93 6.61 -6.87
CA VAL A 174 -11.94 7.37 -6.09
C VAL A 174 -12.46 8.58 -6.85
N VAL A 175 -11.60 9.25 -7.64
CA VAL A 175 -12.04 10.38 -8.48
C VAL A 175 -13.06 9.90 -9.52
N ILE A 176 -12.76 8.79 -10.18
CA ILE A 176 -13.62 8.19 -11.21
C ILE A 176 -14.91 7.63 -10.56
N ALA A 177 -14.80 6.98 -9.41
CA ALA A 177 -15.94 6.47 -8.66
C ALA A 177 -16.90 7.58 -8.18
N SER A 178 -16.45 8.83 -8.14
CA SER A 178 -17.33 9.97 -7.85
C SER A 178 -18.42 10.17 -8.91
N MET A 179 -18.20 9.69 -10.14
CA MET A 179 -19.22 9.70 -11.20
C MET A 179 -20.43 8.81 -10.87
N ILE A 180 -20.28 7.84 -10.00
CA ILE A 180 -21.34 6.94 -9.54
C ILE A 180 -21.81 7.23 -8.12
N GLY A 181 -21.63 8.49 -7.67
CA GLY A 181 -22.17 8.98 -6.41
C GLY A 181 -21.30 8.75 -5.18
N VAL A 182 -20.04 8.37 -5.35
CA VAL A 182 -19.06 8.29 -4.24
C VAL A 182 -18.72 9.72 -3.78
N LYS A 183 -19.07 10.04 -2.53
CA LYS A 183 -18.75 11.34 -1.95
C LYS A 183 -17.26 11.46 -1.64
N GLY A 184 -16.68 12.62 -2.00
CA GLY A 184 -15.26 12.91 -1.75
C GLY A 184 -14.77 14.10 -2.55
N LEU A 185 -13.45 14.28 -2.61
CA LEU A 185 -12.79 15.33 -3.39
C LEU A 185 -13.02 15.20 -4.91
N GLY A 186 -13.41 14.01 -5.38
CA GLY A 186 -13.71 13.79 -6.81
C GLY A 186 -14.98 14.51 -7.28
N ILE A 187 -16.02 14.68 -6.44
CA ILE A 187 -17.26 15.37 -6.83
C ILE A 187 -17.01 16.83 -7.24
N PRO A 188 -16.32 17.67 -6.43
CA PRO A 188 -16.02 19.03 -6.85
C PRO A 188 -15.15 19.10 -8.11
N ILE A 189 -14.27 18.11 -8.35
CA ILE A 189 -13.48 18.04 -9.58
C ILE A 189 -14.38 17.79 -10.79
N LEU A 190 -15.30 16.82 -10.70
CA LEU A 190 -16.26 16.56 -11.79
C LEU A 190 -17.16 17.76 -12.07
N GLN A 191 -17.65 18.43 -11.02
CA GLN A 191 -18.44 19.65 -11.16
C GLN A 191 -17.63 20.78 -11.80
N ALA A 192 -16.35 20.91 -11.42
CA ALA A 192 -15.44 21.89 -11.99
C ALA A 192 -15.19 21.65 -13.49
N ILE A 193 -15.06 20.39 -13.89
CA ILE A 193 -14.93 20.02 -15.32
C ILE A 193 -16.22 20.37 -16.09
N SER A 194 -17.38 19.97 -15.56
CA SER A 194 -18.67 20.19 -16.23
C SER A 194 -19.06 21.68 -16.35
N ASN A 195 -18.70 22.47 -15.32
CA ASN A 195 -19.07 23.90 -15.26
C ASN A 195 -17.89 24.84 -15.61
N GLN A 196 -16.74 24.28 -16.01
CA GLN A 196 -15.53 25.05 -16.37
C GLN A 196 -14.99 25.92 -15.22
N TYR A 197 -15.17 25.50 -13.96
CA TYR A 197 -14.67 26.18 -12.77
C TYR A 197 -13.21 25.81 -12.47
N LEU A 198 -12.26 26.40 -13.22
CA LEU A 198 -10.84 26.07 -13.17
C LEU A 198 -10.28 26.12 -11.74
N ALA A 199 -10.57 27.20 -11.00
CA ALA A 199 -10.04 27.37 -9.64
C ALA A 199 -10.47 26.24 -8.69
N SER A 200 -11.77 25.89 -8.70
CA SER A 200 -12.29 24.80 -7.86
C SER A 200 -11.70 23.45 -8.24
N GLY A 201 -11.55 23.18 -9.54
CA GLY A 201 -10.93 21.95 -10.05
C GLY A 201 -9.47 21.81 -9.60
N LEU A 202 -8.67 22.86 -9.77
CA LEU A 202 -7.27 22.89 -9.36
C LEU A 202 -7.10 22.72 -7.85
N MET A 203 -7.89 23.42 -7.04
CA MET A 203 -7.79 23.34 -5.58
C MET A 203 -8.10 21.92 -5.05
N ASN A 204 -9.19 21.30 -5.54
CA ASN A 204 -9.55 19.93 -5.15
C ASN A 204 -8.57 18.90 -5.71
N GLY A 205 -8.04 19.13 -6.92
CA GLY A 205 -6.97 18.30 -7.49
C GLY A 205 -5.69 18.35 -6.66
N LEU A 206 -5.24 19.54 -6.27
CA LEU A 206 -4.08 19.71 -5.38
C LEU A 206 -4.30 19.06 -4.01
N ALA A 207 -5.53 19.08 -3.48
CA ALA A 207 -5.85 18.39 -2.24
C ALA A 207 -5.69 16.85 -2.38
N ILE A 208 -6.07 16.27 -3.51
CA ILE A 208 -5.84 14.83 -3.79
C ILE A 208 -4.35 14.55 -3.91
N VAL A 209 -3.58 15.39 -4.60
CA VAL A 209 -2.11 15.25 -4.69
C VAL A 209 -1.46 15.33 -3.31
N ALA A 210 -1.90 16.25 -2.46
CA ALA A 210 -1.41 16.35 -1.09
C ALA A 210 -1.69 15.07 -0.28
N LEU A 211 -2.90 14.51 -0.39
CA LEU A 211 -3.23 13.22 0.22
C LEU A 211 -2.36 12.09 -0.32
N ALA A 212 -2.17 12.03 -1.64
CA ALA A 212 -1.32 11.03 -2.27
C ALA A 212 0.11 11.07 -1.71
N ILE A 213 0.71 12.27 -1.62
CA ILE A 213 2.05 12.47 -1.07
C ILE A 213 2.10 12.03 0.41
N ILE A 214 1.10 12.36 1.21
CA ILE A 214 1.04 11.98 2.63
C ILE A 214 1.03 10.46 2.76
N PHE A 215 0.12 9.78 2.07
CA PHE A 215 0.00 8.32 2.12
C PHE A 215 1.26 7.63 1.60
N ASP A 216 1.79 8.09 0.46
CA ASP A 216 3.02 7.55 -0.13
C ASP A 216 4.20 7.64 0.85
N ARG A 217 4.46 8.82 1.39
CA ARG A 217 5.58 9.04 2.30
C ARG A 217 5.47 8.25 3.60
N VAL A 218 4.27 8.19 4.18
CA VAL A 218 4.03 7.43 5.41
C VAL A 218 4.26 5.94 5.14
N THR A 219 3.68 5.39 4.07
CA THR A 219 3.78 3.96 3.75
C THR A 219 5.20 3.54 3.37
N GLN A 220 5.91 4.33 2.56
CA GLN A 220 7.30 4.06 2.18
C GLN A 220 8.24 4.06 3.38
N GLN A 221 8.09 5.00 4.29
CA GLN A 221 8.95 5.05 5.47
C GLN A 221 8.71 3.88 6.44
N TYR A 222 7.48 3.39 6.54
CA TYR A 222 7.20 2.14 7.26
C TYR A 222 7.95 0.96 6.64
N GLY A 223 7.89 0.80 5.31
CA GLY A 223 8.61 -0.26 4.59
C GLY A 223 10.13 -0.19 4.79
N GLN A 224 10.72 1.00 4.65
CA GLN A 224 12.16 1.23 4.82
C GLN A 224 12.65 0.95 6.25
N ARG A 225 11.84 1.25 7.27
CA ARG A 225 12.17 0.93 8.66
C ARG A 225 12.34 -0.56 8.90
N ILE A 226 11.44 -1.36 8.35
CA ILE A 226 11.51 -2.82 8.46
C ILE A 226 12.81 -3.33 7.85
N GLN A 227 13.26 -2.75 6.72
CA GLN A 227 14.55 -3.07 6.09
C GLN A 227 15.75 -2.64 6.94
N LYS A 228 15.75 -1.41 7.47
CA LYS A 228 16.89 -0.85 8.21
C LYS A 228 17.17 -1.61 9.51
N HIS A 229 16.14 -1.99 10.25
CA HIS A 229 16.29 -2.83 11.44
C HIS A 229 16.88 -4.21 11.13
N ARG A 230 16.67 -4.74 9.92
CA ARG A 230 17.25 -6.02 9.48
C ARG A 230 18.66 -5.89 8.97
N GLY A 231 18.96 -4.89 8.15
CA GLY A 231 20.31 -4.61 7.68
C GLY A 231 21.28 -4.37 8.84
N GLN A 232 20.86 -3.67 9.87
CA GLN A 232 21.65 -3.41 11.07
C GLN A 232 21.89 -4.69 11.90
N LYS A 233 20.89 -5.58 11.99
CA LYS A 233 21.03 -6.87 12.68
C LYS A 233 21.98 -7.82 11.92
N ASN A 234 21.91 -7.84 10.59
CA ASN A 234 22.80 -8.64 9.75
C ASN A 234 24.24 -8.11 9.76
N SER A 235 24.46 -6.80 9.79
CA SER A 235 25.81 -6.22 9.87
C SER A 235 26.48 -6.51 11.21
N LEU A 236 25.74 -6.53 12.32
CA LEU A 236 26.25 -6.90 13.64
C LEU A 236 26.63 -8.39 13.69
N THR A 237 25.81 -9.27 13.09
CA THR A 237 26.10 -10.71 13.02
C THR A 237 27.33 -10.97 12.16
N HIS A 238 27.44 -10.32 11.00
CA HIS A 238 28.61 -10.44 10.13
C HIS A 238 29.89 -9.92 10.77
N SER A 239 29.81 -8.81 11.50
CA SER A 239 30.95 -8.26 12.27
C SER A 239 31.40 -9.19 13.40
N GLN A 240 30.46 -9.87 14.08
CA GLN A 240 30.75 -10.86 15.09
C GLN A 240 31.40 -12.12 14.50
N THR A 241 30.93 -12.56 13.33
CA THR A 241 31.53 -13.73 12.65
C THR A 241 32.95 -13.43 12.21
N ILE A 242 33.22 -12.23 11.66
CA ILE A 242 34.60 -11.81 11.30
C ILE A 242 35.51 -11.73 12.56
N PHE A 243 34.97 -11.26 13.69
CA PHE A 243 35.71 -11.16 14.93
C PHE A 243 36.06 -12.54 15.49
N ILE A 244 35.13 -13.49 15.46
CA ILE A 244 35.37 -14.89 15.89
C ILE A 244 36.37 -15.56 14.97
N ASP A 245 36.30 -15.37 13.65
CA ASP A 245 37.31 -15.92 12.71
C ASP A 245 38.72 -15.35 12.92
N ARG A 246 38.82 -14.08 13.28
CA ARG A 246 40.11 -13.48 13.65
C ARG A 246 40.66 -14.07 14.93
N LEU A 247 39.85 -14.25 15.95
CA LEU A 247 40.28 -14.90 17.22
C LEU A 247 40.69 -16.33 16.99
N TYR A 248 40.01 -17.09 16.15
CA TYR A 248 40.35 -18.45 15.80
C TYR A 248 41.70 -18.56 15.05
N LYS A 249 42.01 -17.61 14.16
CA LYS A 249 43.30 -17.53 13.47
C LYS A 249 44.46 -17.14 14.38
N ILE A 250 44.23 -16.28 15.37
CA ILE A 250 45.27 -15.86 16.33
C ILE A 250 45.63 -17.02 17.27
N ASN A 251 44.68 -17.88 17.62
CA ASN A 251 44.91 -19.01 18.56
C ASN A 251 45.54 -20.26 17.88
N LYS A 252 45.73 -20.22 16.55
CA LYS A 252 46.27 -21.33 15.75
C LYS A 252 47.73 -21.11 15.31
N ASN A 253 48.30 -19.93 15.60
CA ASN A 253 49.74 -19.59 15.47
C ASN A 253 50.40 -19.50 16.84
#